data_35cb98577a6162a55e8f60369171b7c7
#
_entry.id   35cb98577a6162a55e8f60369171b7c7
#
_cell.length_a   1.000
_cell.length_b   1.000
_cell.length_c   1.000
_cell.angle_alpha   90.00
_cell.angle_beta   90.00
_cell.angle_gamma   90.00
#
_symmetry.space_group_name_H-M   'P 1'
#
loop_
_entity.id
_entity.type
_entity.pdbx_description
1 polymer ?
#
loop_
_entity_poly.entity_id
_entity_poly.type
_entity_poly.pdbx_seq_one_letter_code
_entity_poly.pdbx_strand_id
1 'polypeptide(L)'
;MKNLLEKLQPAVYVGTWEKYNNGSIDGAWLKLQDFEDADEFYQKCKELHNDEDDPEFMIQDFENMPTGFSKNEDIKEAYEKLEVINNIDLPLEVIEAGIECEIEPEEIEECFVGSYNSGIDFAVELADSCGFEESTSWPNNCIDWERAARDLMLDYREHEGHYFRNV
;
A
#
# COMPACT_ATOMS: atom_id res chain seq x y z
N MET A 1 -11.44 15.24 -4.00
CA MET A 1 -10.66 14.03 -3.76
C MET A 1 -9.24 14.31 -4.24
N LYS A 2 -8.24 14.18 -3.40
CA LYS A 2 -6.84 14.25 -3.85
C LYS A 2 -6.59 12.93 -4.58
N ASN A 3 -6.34 13.01 -5.87
CA ASN A 3 -6.00 11.85 -6.67
C ASN A 3 -4.68 11.26 -6.12
N LEU A 4 -4.75 10.09 -5.50
CA LEU A 4 -3.60 9.41 -4.92
C LEU A 4 -2.52 9.18 -5.99
N LEU A 5 -2.95 8.87 -7.21
CA LEU A 5 -2.08 8.70 -8.37
C LEU A 5 -1.25 9.96 -8.69
N GLU A 6 -1.86 11.16 -8.53
CA GLU A 6 -1.13 12.43 -8.72
C GLU A 6 -0.07 12.66 -7.64
N LYS A 7 -0.27 12.13 -6.44
CA LYS A 7 0.68 12.26 -5.33
C LYS A 7 1.80 11.23 -5.42
N LEU A 8 1.46 9.97 -5.65
CA LEU A 8 2.43 8.87 -5.77
C LEU A 8 3.22 8.92 -7.08
N GLN A 9 2.58 9.34 -8.19
CA GLN A 9 3.16 9.31 -9.53
C GLN A 9 3.76 7.93 -9.90
N PRO A 10 2.97 6.84 -9.78
CA PRO A 10 3.47 5.52 -10.09
C PRO A 10 3.90 5.43 -11.55
N ALA A 11 5.06 4.83 -11.78
CA ALA A 11 5.63 4.71 -13.11
C ALA A 11 6.27 3.33 -13.31
N VAL A 12 6.22 2.84 -14.53
CA VAL A 12 6.86 1.58 -14.93
C VAL A 12 7.78 1.82 -16.13
N TYR A 13 8.91 1.12 -16.16
CA TYR A 13 9.79 1.11 -17.33
C TYR A 13 9.41 -0.08 -18.21
N VAL A 14 8.93 0.21 -19.42
CA VAL A 14 8.43 -0.80 -20.34
C VAL A 14 9.40 -1.00 -21.49
N GLY A 15 9.88 -2.23 -21.66
CA GLY A 15 10.60 -2.72 -22.81
C GLY A 15 9.86 -3.88 -23.46
N THR A 16 10.56 -4.66 -24.31
CA THR A 16 10.04 -5.89 -24.89
C THR A 16 10.96 -7.07 -24.60
N TRP A 17 10.40 -8.27 -24.59
CA TRP A 17 11.16 -9.51 -24.43
C TRP A 17 12.15 -9.72 -25.60
N GLU A 18 11.78 -9.32 -26.82
CA GLU A 18 12.66 -9.44 -27.98
C GLU A 18 13.91 -8.58 -27.82
N LYS A 19 13.74 -7.30 -27.47
CA LYS A 19 14.87 -6.37 -27.23
C LYS A 19 15.74 -6.86 -26.08
N TYR A 20 15.13 -7.27 -24.97
CA TYR A 20 15.85 -7.77 -23.81
C TYR A 20 16.69 -9.02 -24.14
N ASN A 21 16.12 -10.00 -24.86
CA ASN A 21 16.82 -11.21 -25.26
C ASN A 21 17.98 -10.92 -26.26
N ASN A 22 17.89 -9.84 -27.02
CA ASN A 22 18.93 -9.35 -27.90
C ASN A 22 19.97 -8.45 -27.20
N GLY A 23 19.88 -8.32 -25.87
CA GLY A 23 20.83 -7.54 -25.06
C GLY A 23 20.55 -6.03 -25.05
N SER A 24 19.39 -5.59 -25.50
CA SER A 24 18.93 -4.20 -25.43
C SER A 24 18.02 -3.98 -24.23
N ILE A 25 18.21 -2.87 -23.54
CA ILE A 25 17.29 -2.39 -22.49
C ILE A 25 16.44 -1.21 -23.02
N ASP A 26 16.28 -1.10 -24.33
CA ASP A 26 15.53 -0.01 -24.95
C ASP A 26 14.05 -0.06 -24.56
N GLY A 27 13.55 1.04 -24.03
CA GLY A 27 12.21 1.20 -23.52
C GLY A 27 11.98 2.63 -23.04
N ALA A 28 10.89 2.84 -22.31
CA ALA A 28 10.60 4.14 -21.71
C ALA A 28 9.88 4.02 -20.37
N TRP A 29 10.04 5.04 -19.53
CA TRP A 29 9.22 5.26 -18.35
C TRP A 29 7.84 5.77 -18.77
N LEU A 30 6.79 5.08 -18.32
CA LEU A 30 5.40 5.45 -18.51
C LEU A 30 4.77 5.65 -17.13
N LYS A 31 4.19 6.82 -16.89
CA LYS A 31 3.45 7.13 -15.66
C LYS A 31 2.03 6.61 -15.80
N LEU A 32 1.57 5.81 -14.85
CA LEU A 32 0.23 5.21 -14.93
C LEU A 32 -0.89 6.25 -14.94
N GLN A 33 -0.69 7.39 -14.29
CA GLN A 33 -1.66 8.49 -14.25
C GLN A 33 -1.85 9.24 -15.58
N ASP A 34 -0.96 9.02 -16.55
CA ASP A 34 -1.05 9.68 -17.87
C ASP A 34 -2.04 8.95 -18.81
N PHE A 35 -2.60 7.82 -18.36
CA PHE A 35 -3.53 6.98 -19.10
C PHE A 35 -4.81 6.76 -18.29
N GLU A 36 -5.93 6.67 -18.98
CA GLU A 36 -7.24 6.47 -18.35
C GLU A 36 -7.38 5.03 -17.80
N ASP A 37 -6.83 4.06 -18.54
CA ASP A 37 -6.89 2.65 -18.20
C ASP A 37 -5.71 1.84 -18.78
N ALA A 38 -5.71 0.54 -18.54
CA ALA A 38 -4.70 -0.38 -19.04
C ALA A 38 -4.70 -0.49 -20.58
N ASP A 39 -5.86 -0.33 -21.22
CA ASP A 39 -5.98 -0.43 -22.68
C ASP A 39 -5.26 0.75 -23.34
N GLU A 40 -5.45 1.97 -22.84
CA GLU A 40 -4.74 3.16 -23.28
C GLU A 40 -3.23 3.06 -23.02
N PHE A 41 -2.85 2.53 -21.86
CA PHE A 41 -1.47 2.25 -21.54
C PHE A 41 -0.82 1.28 -22.56
N TYR A 42 -1.47 0.16 -22.84
CA TYR A 42 -0.95 -0.81 -23.83
C TYR A 42 -0.94 -0.27 -25.26
N GLN A 43 -1.87 0.61 -25.60
CA GLN A 43 -1.82 1.33 -26.86
C GLN A 43 -0.54 2.17 -26.97
N LYS A 44 -0.19 2.87 -25.89
CA LYS A 44 1.06 3.64 -25.81
C LYS A 44 2.31 2.76 -25.90
N CYS A 45 2.31 1.59 -25.28
CA CYS A 45 3.38 0.63 -25.41
C CYS A 45 3.58 0.16 -26.86
N LYS A 46 2.48 -0.06 -27.62
CA LYS A 46 2.55 -0.41 -29.05
C LYS A 46 3.12 0.73 -29.91
N GLU A 47 2.78 1.97 -29.59
CA GLU A 47 3.37 3.12 -30.27
C GLU A 47 4.86 3.25 -30.01
N LEU A 48 5.30 2.98 -28.77
CA LEU A 48 6.69 3.04 -28.35
C LEU A 48 7.55 1.97 -29.05
N HIS A 49 7.01 0.77 -29.22
CA HIS A 49 7.70 -0.39 -29.81
C HIS A 49 7.17 -0.73 -31.21
N ASN A 50 6.86 0.27 -32.01
CA ASN A 50 6.30 0.11 -33.36
C ASN A 50 7.30 -0.45 -34.39
N ASP A 51 8.52 -0.68 -33.99
CA ASP A 51 9.59 -1.35 -34.75
C ASP A 51 9.47 -2.89 -34.69
N GLU A 52 8.59 -3.43 -33.84
CA GLU A 52 8.26 -4.85 -33.74
C GLU A 52 6.83 -5.10 -34.26
N ASP A 53 6.63 -6.20 -35.01
CA ASP A 53 5.32 -6.53 -35.59
C ASP A 53 4.29 -6.94 -34.52
N ASP A 54 4.73 -7.68 -33.48
CA ASP A 54 3.90 -8.16 -32.36
C ASP A 54 4.71 -8.10 -31.07
N PRO A 55 4.86 -6.90 -30.46
CA PRO A 55 5.71 -6.71 -29.30
C PRO A 55 5.13 -7.39 -28.03
N GLU A 56 5.90 -8.29 -27.42
CA GLU A 56 5.65 -8.83 -26.10
C GLU A 56 6.25 -7.90 -25.04
N PHE A 57 5.39 -7.12 -24.36
CA PHE A 57 5.84 -6.13 -23.38
C PHE A 57 6.39 -6.78 -22.12
N MET A 58 7.36 -6.10 -21.52
CA MET A 58 8.02 -6.49 -20.28
C MET A 58 8.20 -5.27 -19.38
N ILE A 59 7.70 -5.35 -18.13
CA ILE A 59 8.03 -4.37 -17.12
C ILE A 59 9.42 -4.69 -16.59
N GLN A 60 10.38 -3.83 -16.92
CA GLN A 60 11.79 -4.01 -16.55
C GLN A 60 12.09 -3.37 -15.19
N ASP A 61 11.40 -2.27 -14.87
CA ASP A 61 11.52 -1.56 -13.61
C ASP A 61 10.24 -0.80 -13.25
N PHE A 62 10.13 -0.36 -11.98
CA PHE A 62 9.00 0.44 -11.52
C PHE A 62 9.42 1.39 -10.40
N GLU A 63 8.73 2.53 -10.31
CA GLU A 63 8.93 3.54 -9.28
C GLU A 63 7.59 3.96 -8.68
N ASN A 64 7.60 4.26 -7.37
CA ASN A 64 6.46 4.79 -6.64
C ASN A 64 5.17 3.93 -6.75
N MET A 65 5.34 2.64 -6.99
CA MET A 65 4.23 1.69 -6.95
C MET A 65 3.92 1.34 -5.49
N PRO A 66 2.64 1.08 -5.16
CA PRO A 66 2.29 0.57 -3.84
C PRO A 66 3.09 -0.69 -3.49
N THR A 67 3.39 -0.86 -2.21
CA THR A 67 4.03 -2.07 -1.69
C THR A 67 3.23 -3.31 -2.11
N GLY A 68 3.94 -4.39 -2.45
CA GLY A 68 3.31 -5.60 -2.98
C GLY A 68 3.17 -5.65 -4.50
N PHE A 69 3.41 -4.54 -5.23
CA PHE A 69 3.47 -4.58 -6.69
C PHE A 69 4.67 -5.40 -7.17
N SER A 70 4.47 -6.20 -8.19
CA SER A 70 5.49 -7.11 -8.76
C SER A 70 5.66 -6.84 -10.26
N LYS A 71 6.88 -6.98 -10.78
CA LYS A 71 7.18 -6.88 -12.23
C LYS A 71 6.46 -7.93 -13.08
N ASN A 72 5.97 -9.00 -12.46
CA ASN A 72 5.23 -10.06 -13.14
C ASN A 72 3.70 -9.84 -13.10
N GLU A 73 3.26 -8.76 -12.45
CA GLU A 73 1.85 -8.42 -12.35
C GLU A 73 1.35 -7.78 -13.67
N ASP A 74 0.11 -8.09 -14.05
CA ASP A 74 -0.51 -7.44 -15.19
C ASP A 74 -0.78 -5.97 -14.84
N ILE A 75 -0.51 -5.06 -15.77
CA ILE A 75 -0.84 -3.63 -15.61
C ILE A 75 -2.32 -3.42 -15.31
N LYS A 76 -3.19 -4.29 -15.82
CA LYS A 76 -4.61 -4.23 -15.51
C LYS A 76 -4.88 -4.46 -14.02
N GLU A 77 -4.24 -5.45 -13.42
CA GLU A 77 -4.32 -5.71 -11.97
C GLU A 77 -3.76 -4.54 -11.17
N ALA A 78 -2.67 -3.91 -11.66
CA ALA A 78 -2.12 -2.71 -11.05
C ALA A 78 -3.11 -1.54 -11.05
N TYR A 79 -3.83 -1.30 -12.16
CA TYR A 79 -4.89 -0.28 -12.22
C TYR A 79 -6.05 -0.60 -11.28
N GLU A 80 -6.51 -1.85 -11.21
CA GLU A 80 -7.56 -2.28 -10.30
C GLU A 80 -7.17 -2.02 -8.83
N LYS A 81 -5.95 -2.38 -8.42
CA LYS A 81 -5.44 -2.09 -7.07
C LYS A 81 -5.31 -0.60 -6.79
N LEU A 82 -4.80 0.17 -7.75
CA LEU A 82 -4.67 1.62 -7.60
C LEU A 82 -6.04 2.31 -7.50
N GLU A 83 -7.07 1.81 -8.18
CA GLU A 83 -8.44 2.29 -8.06
C GLU A 83 -9.00 2.00 -6.65
N VAL A 84 -8.81 0.80 -6.13
CA VAL A 84 -9.19 0.46 -4.75
C VAL A 84 -8.52 1.40 -3.75
N ILE A 85 -7.19 1.52 -3.82
CA ILE A 85 -6.42 2.40 -2.94
C ILE A 85 -6.88 3.86 -3.03
N ASN A 86 -7.21 4.35 -4.23
CA ASN A 86 -7.66 5.74 -4.44
C ASN A 86 -9.06 6.00 -3.85
N ASN A 87 -9.85 4.96 -3.63
CA ASN A 87 -11.19 5.04 -3.04
C ASN A 87 -11.20 4.91 -1.51
N ILE A 88 -10.07 4.57 -0.88
CA ILE A 88 -9.93 4.48 0.58
C ILE A 88 -10.01 5.90 1.18
N ASP A 89 -10.94 6.12 2.13
CA ASP A 89 -11.15 7.42 2.80
C ASP A 89 -10.25 7.56 4.04
N LEU A 90 -8.95 7.27 3.88
CA LEU A 90 -7.93 7.43 4.91
C LEU A 90 -6.77 8.29 4.39
N PRO A 91 -5.97 8.90 5.30
CA PRO A 91 -4.72 9.54 4.92
C PRO A 91 -3.76 8.57 4.24
N LEU A 92 -2.96 9.08 3.28
CA LEU A 92 -2.03 8.24 2.52
C LEU A 92 -1.06 7.48 3.41
N GLU A 93 -0.52 8.14 4.44
CA GLU A 93 0.39 7.54 5.41
C GLU A 93 -0.21 6.33 6.14
N VAL A 94 -1.53 6.36 6.40
CA VAL A 94 -2.25 5.21 6.99
C VAL A 94 -2.40 4.08 5.98
N ILE A 95 -2.70 4.41 4.72
CA ILE A 95 -2.82 3.41 3.65
C ILE A 95 -1.48 2.71 3.42
N GLU A 96 -0.40 3.49 3.31
CA GLU A 96 0.96 2.96 3.15
C GLU A 96 1.33 2.05 4.34
N ALA A 97 1.03 2.49 5.57
CA ALA A 97 1.28 1.69 6.77
C ALA A 97 0.48 0.37 6.77
N GLY A 98 -0.77 0.40 6.30
CA GLY A 98 -1.59 -0.81 6.16
C GLY A 98 -1.00 -1.81 5.17
N ILE A 99 -0.52 -1.32 4.02
CA ILE A 99 0.16 -2.15 3.00
C ILE A 99 1.48 -2.72 3.56
N GLU A 100 2.29 -1.91 4.27
CA GLU A 100 3.51 -2.40 4.93
C GLU A 100 3.21 -3.44 6.03
N CYS A 101 2.03 -3.39 6.63
CA CYS A 101 1.52 -4.43 7.52
C CYS A 101 1.00 -5.67 6.77
N GLU A 102 1.16 -5.76 5.45
CA GLU A 102 0.66 -6.86 4.62
C GLU A 102 -0.87 -7.05 4.70
N ILE A 103 -1.61 -5.94 4.80
CA ILE A 103 -3.07 -5.92 4.76
C ILE A 103 -3.50 -5.62 3.32
N GLU A 104 -4.46 -6.40 2.81
CA GLU A 104 -5.00 -6.14 1.47
C GLU A 104 -5.70 -4.77 1.42
N PRO A 105 -5.55 -4.00 0.33
CA PRO A 105 -6.11 -2.64 0.23
C PRO A 105 -7.59 -2.54 0.60
N GLU A 106 -8.39 -3.55 0.24
CA GLU A 106 -9.82 -3.62 0.50
C GLU A 106 -10.17 -3.72 2.00
N GLU A 107 -9.21 -4.19 2.81
CA GLU A 107 -9.40 -4.45 4.25
C GLU A 107 -8.81 -3.33 5.13
N ILE A 108 -8.01 -2.41 4.56
CA ILE A 108 -7.29 -1.39 5.33
C ILE A 108 -8.25 -0.52 6.16
N GLU A 109 -9.36 -0.03 5.58
CA GLU A 109 -10.33 0.80 6.30
C GLU A 109 -10.97 0.06 7.47
N GLU A 110 -11.30 -1.22 7.29
CA GLU A 110 -11.93 -2.03 8.33
C GLU A 110 -10.94 -2.41 9.44
N CYS A 111 -9.68 -2.64 9.07
CA CYS A 111 -8.63 -3.02 10.01
C CYS A 111 -8.07 -1.86 10.79
N PHE A 112 -8.11 -0.64 10.25
CA PHE A 112 -7.51 0.54 10.88
C PHE A 112 -8.21 0.88 12.20
N VAL A 113 -7.43 0.97 13.27
CA VAL A 113 -7.94 1.24 14.62
C VAL A 113 -7.64 2.66 15.06
N GLY A 114 -6.50 3.21 14.63
CA GLY A 114 -6.09 4.55 15.00
C GLY A 114 -4.59 4.76 14.92
N SER A 115 -4.16 5.97 15.23
CA SER A 115 -2.75 6.37 15.27
C SER A 115 -2.37 6.79 16.68
N TYR A 116 -1.29 6.20 17.21
CA TYR A 116 -0.85 6.39 18.58
C TYR A 116 0.66 6.58 18.63
N ASN A 117 1.16 7.29 19.67
CA ASN A 117 2.59 7.52 19.81
C ASN A 117 3.35 6.28 20.33
N SER A 118 2.65 5.34 20.93
CA SER A 118 3.23 4.10 21.45
C SER A 118 2.18 3.00 21.63
N GLY A 119 2.63 1.75 21.70
CA GLY A 119 1.75 0.63 22.05
C GLY A 119 1.10 0.77 23.43
N ILE A 120 1.76 1.47 24.36
CA ILE A 120 1.19 1.76 25.68
C ILE A 120 0.01 2.73 25.54
N ASP A 121 0.16 3.82 24.77
CA ASP A 121 -0.94 4.78 24.53
C ASP A 121 -2.11 4.10 23.86
N PHE A 122 -1.85 3.23 22.89
CA PHE A 122 -2.88 2.41 22.26
C PHE A 122 -3.60 1.50 23.26
N ALA A 123 -2.85 0.78 24.11
CA ALA A 123 -3.43 -0.13 25.10
C ALA A 123 -4.28 0.60 26.14
N VAL A 124 -3.83 1.77 26.58
CA VAL A 124 -4.59 2.61 27.55
C VAL A 124 -5.88 3.11 26.92
N GLU A 125 -5.84 3.65 25.69
CA GLU A 125 -7.02 4.18 25.01
C GLU A 125 -8.02 3.07 24.63
N LEU A 126 -7.52 1.91 24.23
CA LEU A 126 -8.39 0.76 23.97
C LEU A 126 -9.09 0.30 25.26
N ALA A 127 -8.38 0.23 26.38
CA ALA A 127 -8.96 -0.12 27.68
C ALA A 127 -10.02 0.88 28.12
N ASP A 128 -9.76 2.20 27.95
CA ASP A 128 -10.73 3.26 28.25
C ASP A 128 -11.99 3.14 27.39
N SER A 129 -11.83 2.88 26.09
CA SER A 129 -12.95 2.64 25.16
C SER A 129 -13.80 1.41 25.54
N CYS A 130 -13.20 0.42 26.22
CA CYS A 130 -13.88 -0.74 26.79
C CYS A 130 -14.54 -0.47 28.15
N GLY A 131 -14.48 0.77 28.63
CA GLY A 131 -15.07 1.20 29.90
C GLY A 131 -14.18 1.00 31.12
N PHE A 132 -12.88 0.82 30.90
CA PHE A 132 -11.90 0.85 31.97
C PHE A 132 -11.57 2.31 32.31
N GLU A 133 -11.84 2.72 33.53
CA GLU A 133 -11.45 4.06 34.00
C GLU A 133 -10.04 4.01 34.61
N GLU A 134 -9.10 4.75 34.01
CA GLU A 134 -7.77 4.90 34.59
C GLU A 134 -7.87 5.54 35.98
N SER A 135 -7.30 4.87 36.97
CA SER A 135 -7.33 5.33 38.36
C SER A 135 -5.98 5.05 39.02
N THR A 136 -5.54 5.99 39.87
CA THR A 136 -4.33 5.82 40.66
C THR A 136 -4.51 4.93 41.88
N SER A 137 -5.74 4.44 42.12
CA SER A 137 -6.06 3.55 43.24
C SER A 137 -6.01 2.08 42.86
N TRP A 138 -5.88 1.21 43.86
CA TRP A 138 -5.93 -0.24 43.66
C TRP A 138 -7.33 -0.68 43.11
N PRO A 139 -7.42 -1.62 42.17
CA PRO A 139 -6.33 -2.40 41.55
C PRO A 139 -5.68 -1.74 40.33
N ASN A 140 -6.18 -0.62 39.84
CA ASN A 140 -5.80 0.01 38.57
C ASN A 140 -4.32 0.44 38.56
N ASN A 141 -3.79 0.91 39.71
CA ASN A 141 -2.38 1.28 39.84
C ASN A 141 -1.40 0.07 39.81
N CYS A 142 -1.93 -1.16 39.73
CA CYS A 142 -1.12 -2.37 39.60
C CYS A 142 -0.99 -2.88 38.16
N ILE A 143 -1.57 -2.18 37.18
CA ILE A 143 -1.48 -2.59 35.78
C ILE A 143 -0.09 -2.33 35.24
N ASP A 144 0.51 -3.35 34.68
CA ASP A 144 1.74 -3.28 33.88
C ASP A 144 1.36 -2.99 32.42
N TRP A 145 1.30 -1.71 32.07
CA TRP A 145 0.91 -1.26 30.74
C TRP A 145 1.90 -1.68 29.65
N GLU A 146 3.19 -1.85 29.95
CA GLU A 146 4.16 -2.38 29.00
C GLU A 146 3.86 -3.84 28.64
N ARG A 147 3.45 -4.61 29.63
CA ARG A 147 3.05 -6.00 29.41
C ARG A 147 1.71 -6.07 28.68
N ALA A 148 0.72 -5.26 29.09
CA ALA A 148 -0.58 -5.20 28.44
C ALA A 148 -0.44 -4.84 26.96
N ALA A 149 0.37 -3.83 26.62
CA ALA A 149 0.66 -3.45 25.25
C ALA A 149 1.28 -4.60 24.45
N ARG A 150 2.27 -5.32 25.02
CA ARG A 150 2.89 -6.48 24.33
C ARG A 150 1.89 -7.61 24.06
N ASP A 151 1.05 -7.92 25.04
CA ASP A 151 0.04 -8.96 24.90
C ASP A 151 -1.01 -8.55 23.85
N LEU A 152 -1.41 -7.27 23.82
CA LEU A 152 -2.34 -6.70 22.85
C LEU A 152 -1.80 -6.78 21.41
N MET A 153 -0.52 -6.52 21.20
CA MET A 153 0.13 -6.57 19.89
C MET A 153 0.23 -7.98 19.26
N LEU A 154 -0.26 -9.01 19.93
CA LEU A 154 -0.47 -10.32 19.30
C LEU A 154 -1.66 -10.32 18.33
N ASP A 155 -2.64 -9.44 18.56
CA ASP A 155 -3.88 -9.32 17.80
C ASP A 155 -3.88 -8.09 16.86
N TYR A 156 -2.79 -7.31 16.85
CA TYR A 156 -2.67 -6.10 16.06
C TYR A 156 -1.32 -6.02 15.36
N ARG A 157 -1.28 -5.25 14.27
CA ARG A 157 -0.05 -4.87 13.55
C ARG A 157 0.15 -3.36 13.69
N GLU A 158 1.39 -2.93 13.64
CA GLU A 158 1.74 -1.52 13.75
C GLU A 158 2.83 -1.17 12.74
N HIS A 159 2.67 -0.04 12.09
CA HIS A 159 3.69 0.59 11.27
C HIS A 159 3.61 2.11 11.42
N GLU A 160 4.76 2.73 11.74
CA GLU A 160 4.90 4.20 11.90
C GLU A 160 3.82 4.85 12.81
N GLY A 161 3.41 4.17 13.86
CA GLY A 161 2.40 4.66 14.80
C GLY A 161 0.95 4.42 14.37
N HIS A 162 0.71 3.77 13.26
CA HIS A 162 -0.61 3.38 12.77
C HIS A 162 -0.90 1.92 13.13
N TYR A 163 -2.05 1.69 13.77
CA TYR A 163 -2.41 0.39 14.34
C TYR A 163 -3.57 -0.23 13.58
N PHE A 164 -3.45 -1.52 13.27
CA PHE A 164 -4.42 -2.30 12.50
C PHE A 164 -4.73 -3.60 13.23
N ARG A 165 -6.00 -4.01 13.18
CA ARG A 165 -6.42 -5.32 13.68
C ARG A 165 -5.93 -6.42 12.73
N ASN A 166 -5.47 -7.55 13.28
CA ASN A 166 -5.22 -8.75 12.47
C ASN A 166 -6.55 -9.29 11.92
N VAL A 167 -6.56 -9.64 10.64
CA VAL A 167 -7.70 -10.27 9.94
C VAL A 167 -7.51 -11.78 9.98
#